data_41a48db2a4e278fc4956009c483d8dc2
#
_entry.id   41a48db2a4e278fc4956009c483d8dc2
#
_cell.length_a   1.000
_cell.length_b   1.000
_cell.length_c   1.000
_cell.angle_alpha   90.00
_cell.angle_beta   90.00
_cell.angle_gamma   90.00
#
_symmetry.space_group_name_H-M   'P 1'
#
loop_
_entity.id
_entity.type
_entity.pdbx_description
1 polymer ?
#
loop_
_entity_poly.entity_id
_entity_poly.type
_entity_poly.pdbx_seq_one_letter_code
_entity_poly.pdbx_strand_id
1 'polypeptide(L)'
;MLTESDSSVMIQDMNLSEIERRIEAIQHRLTHLGPMHPGSLGEQYNVCGKAACRCKDPKKPQKHGPYYQLSYTWRGKSTTRFVRPQQVEGMQQKVANYKRFRELVNEWVDLEVEREQAERAEEKHAGGN
;
A
#
# COMPACT_ATOMS: atom_id res chain seq x y z
N MET A 1 15.31 16.09 4.97
CA MET A 1 14.33 15.11 4.55
C MET A 1 14.65 13.74 5.12
N LEU A 2 13.67 13.12 5.74
CA LEU A 2 13.88 11.83 6.37
C LEU A 2 13.70 10.70 5.36
N THR A 3 14.64 9.77 5.36
CA THR A 3 14.54 8.54 4.58
C THR A 3 13.95 7.46 5.47
N GLU A 4 13.60 6.33 4.89
CA GLU A 4 13.14 5.18 5.67
C GLU A 4 14.20 4.72 6.66
N SER A 5 15.45 4.81 6.27
CA SER A 5 16.58 4.46 7.12
C SER A 5 16.58 5.32 8.38
N ASP A 6 16.35 6.61 8.21
CA ASP A 6 16.29 7.54 9.35
C ASP A 6 15.13 7.21 10.27
N SER A 7 13.98 6.86 9.70
CA SER A 7 12.81 6.46 10.48
C SER A 7 13.11 5.22 11.33
N SER A 8 13.81 4.24 10.75
CA SER A 8 14.19 3.03 11.46
C SER A 8 15.11 3.34 12.63
N VAL A 9 16.08 4.22 12.40
CA VAL A 9 17.00 4.65 13.47
C VAL A 9 16.21 5.33 14.60
N MET A 10 15.25 6.16 14.26
CA MET A 10 14.41 6.83 15.25
C MET A 10 13.62 5.83 16.09
N ILE A 11 13.10 4.78 15.47
CA ILE A 11 12.36 3.73 16.18
C ILE A 11 13.28 3.05 17.19
N GLN A 12 14.50 2.74 16.78
CA GLN A 12 15.46 2.06 17.64
C GLN A 12 15.87 2.90 18.86
N ASP A 13 15.84 4.23 18.71
CA ASP A 13 16.22 5.14 19.78
C ASP A 13 15.05 5.53 20.68
N MET A 14 13.84 5.09 20.38
CA MET A 14 12.66 5.46 21.13
C MET A 14 12.55 4.70 22.43
N ASN A 15 12.08 5.40 23.46
CA ASN A 15 11.79 4.74 24.73
C ASN A 15 10.41 4.05 24.65
N LEU A 16 10.12 3.24 25.64
CA LEU A 16 8.91 2.42 25.66
C LEU A 16 7.64 3.26 25.52
N SER A 17 7.58 4.38 26.22
CA SER A 17 6.41 5.25 26.19
C SER A 17 6.15 5.81 24.79
N GLU A 18 7.20 6.19 24.10
CA GLU A 18 7.08 6.71 22.73
C GLU A 18 6.65 5.62 21.77
N ILE A 19 7.20 4.42 21.92
CA ILE A 19 6.82 3.27 21.09
C ILE A 19 5.34 2.99 21.23
N GLU A 20 4.84 2.96 22.47
CA GLU A 20 3.43 2.70 22.75
C GLU A 20 2.52 3.76 22.14
N ARG A 21 2.91 5.04 22.23
CA ARG A 21 2.15 6.11 21.60
C ARG A 21 2.09 5.98 20.09
N ARG A 22 3.20 5.58 19.48
CA ARG A 22 3.23 5.38 18.03
C ARG A 22 2.37 4.21 17.60
N ILE A 23 2.37 3.15 18.39
CA ILE A 23 1.50 1.99 18.09
C ILE A 23 0.04 2.42 18.15
N GLU A 24 -0.35 3.18 19.17
CA GLU A 24 -1.72 3.67 19.29
C GLU A 24 -2.10 4.54 18.10
N ALA A 25 -1.19 5.40 17.64
CA ALA A 25 -1.45 6.25 16.49
C ALA A 25 -1.68 5.43 15.23
N ILE A 26 -0.90 4.37 15.05
CA ILE A 26 -1.07 3.46 13.91
C ILE A 26 -2.41 2.73 13.98
N GLN A 27 -2.76 2.23 15.17
CA GLN A 27 -4.05 1.56 15.35
C GLN A 27 -5.21 2.49 15.03
N HIS A 28 -5.10 3.75 15.44
CA HIS A 28 -6.11 4.74 15.11
C HIS A 28 -6.23 4.96 13.61
N ARG A 29 -5.10 5.09 12.92
CA ARG A 29 -5.10 5.26 11.46
C ARG A 29 -5.69 4.06 10.76
N LEU A 30 -5.38 2.84 11.23
CA LEU A 30 -5.93 1.63 10.64
C LEU A 30 -7.45 1.59 10.72
N THR A 31 -8.02 2.03 11.83
CA THR A 31 -9.47 2.01 11.99
C THR A 31 -10.18 3.07 11.17
N HIS A 32 -9.42 4.04 10.63
CA HIS A 32 -9.97 5.12 9.82
C HIS A 32 -9.63 5.01 8.34
N LEU A 33 -8.99 3.91 7.93
CA LEU A 33 -8.83 3.62 6.51
C LEU A 33 -10.19 3.27 5.93
N GLY A 34 -10.46 3.77 4.75
CA GLY A 34 -11.71 3.43 4.06
C GLY A 34 -11.64 2.04 3.45
N PRO A 35 -12.62 1.72 2.62
CA PRO A 35 -12.63 0.44 1.89
C PRO A 35 -11.34 0.24 1.14
N MET A 36 -10.89 -1.01 1.06
CA MET A 36 -9.61 -1.30 0.43
C MET A 36 -9.71 -2.51 -0.49
N HIS A 37 -8.76 -2.59 -1.41
CA HIS A 37 -8.67 -3.72 -2.31
C HIS A 37 -7.21 -3.93 -2.71
N PRO A 38 -6.71 -5.16 -2.69
CA PRO A 38 -5.35 -5.42 -3.15
C PRO A 38 -5.23 -5.23 -4.66
N GLY A 39 -4.03 -5.02 -5.14
CA GLY A 39 -3.74 -5.00 -6.56
C GLY A 39 -3.27 -3.68 -7.08
N SER A 40 -3.32 -3.56 -8.40
CA SER A 40 -2.90 -2.34 -9.08
C SER A 40 -3.85 -2.06 -10.23
N LEU A 41 -4.01 -0.77 -10.53
CA LEU A 41 -4.78 -0.32 -11.68
C LEU A 41 -3.81 0.09 -12.78
N GLY A 42 -4.03 -0.45 -13.97
CA GLY A 42 -3.25 -0.09 -15.14
C GLY A 42 -4.13 0.49 -16.22
N GLU A 43 -3.55 1.36 -17.03
CA GLU A 43 -4.20 1.89 -18.21
C GLU A 43 -3.74 1.09 -19.41
N GLN A 44 -4.66 0.79 -20.32
CA GLN A 44 -4.34 0.10 -21.55
C GLN A 44 -4.99 0.79 -22.75
N TYR A 45 -4.27 0.77 -23.84
CA TYR A 45 -4.74 1.27 -25.13
C TYR A 45 -4.64 0.14 -26.13
N ASN A 46 -5.69 -0.09 -26.87
CA ASN A 46 -5.78 -1.23 -27.77
C ASN A 46 -6.04 -0.82 -29.21
N VAL A 47 -5.65 -1.67 -30.14
CA VAL A 47 -6.05 -1.55 -31.53
C VAL A 47 -7.18 -2.54 -31.78
N CYS A 48 -8.15 -2.16 -32.60
CA CYS A 48 -9.28 -3.01 -32.88
C CYS A 48 -8.99 -3.88 -34.14
N GLY A 49 -9.92 -4.78 -34.44
CA GLY A 49 -9.79 -5.65 -35.62
C GLY A 49 -10.10 -4.99 -36.94
N LYS A 50 -10.63 -3.77 -36.96
CA LYS A 50 -11.04 -3.10 -38.19
C LYS A 50 -9.84 -2.45 -38.88
N ALA A 51 -9.56 -2.87 -40.14
CA ALA A 51 -8.39 -2.40 -40.88
C ALA A 51 -8.40 -0.88 -41.11
N ALA A 52 -9.56 -0.28 -41.26
CA ALA A 52 -9.69 1.14 -41.58
C ALA A 52 -9.80 2.04 -40.35
N CYS A 53 -9.62 1.50 -39.16
CA CYS A 53 -9.75 2.27 -37.94
C CYS A 53 -8.55 3.19 -37.71
N ARG A 54 -8.80 4.36 -37.08
CA ARG A 54 -7.76 5.32 -36.74
C ARG A 54 -6.65 4.74 -35.89
N CYS A 55 -6.95 3.71 -35.13
CA CYS A 55 -5.95 3.07 -34.26
C CYS A 55 -4.83 2.42 -35.06
N LYS A 56 -5.05 2.19 -36.36
CA LYS A 56 -4.07 1.58 -37.27
C LYS A 56 -3.49 2.58 -38.29
N ASP A 57 -3.69 3.88 -38.05
CA ASP A 57 -3.13 4.91 -38.93
C ASP A 57 -1.61 4.83 -38.86
N PRO A 58 -0.94 4.65 -40.02
CA PRO A 58 0.52 4.53 -40.03
C PRO A 58 1.27 5.78 -39.61
N LYS A 59 0.63 6.95 -39.71
CA LYS A 59 1.27 8.23 -39.33
C LYS A 59 0.97 8.67 -37.92
N LYS A 60 -0.30 8.57 -37.51
CA LYS A 60 -0.73 8.98 -36.19
C LYS A 60 -1.77 7.98 -35.66
N PRO A 61 -1.32 6.83 -35.22
CA PRO A 61 -2.27 5.84 -34.69
C PRO A 61 -2.96 6.37 -33.45
N GLN A 62 -4.29 6.27 -33.44
CA GLN A 62 -5.11 6.65 -32.30
C GLN A 62 -5.71 5.38 -31.71
N LYS A 63 -4.96 4.79 -30.79
CA LYS A 63 -5.42 3.57 -30.14
C LYS A 63 -6.67 3.82 -29.33
N HIS A 64 -7.48 2.78 -29.17
CA HIS A 64 -8.67 2.83 -28.36
C HIS A 64 -8.29 2.80 -26.88
N GLY A 65 -8.98 3.58 -26.09
CA GLY A 65 -8.75 3.66 -24.66
C GLY A 65 -8.81 5.08 -24.15
N PRO A 66 -8.42 5.30 -22.92
CA PRO A 66 -7.82 4.29 -22.03
C PRO A 66 -8.85 3.28 -21.51
N TYR A 67 -8.41 2.05 -21.38
CA TYR A 67 -9.15 1.00 -20.68
C TYR A 67 -8.42 0.74 -19.39
N TYR A 68 -9.15 0.63 -18.30
CA TYR A 68 -8.54 0.43 -17.00
C TYR A 68 -8.72 -1.01 -16.57
N GLN A 69 -7.64 -1.59 -16.05
CA GLN A 69 -7.66 -2.96 -15.54
C GLN A 69 -7.17 -3.00 -14.12
N LEU A 70 -7.90 -3.74 -13.29
CA LEU A 70 -7.47 -4.07 -11.95
C LEU A 70 -6.87 -5.47 -11.98
N SER A 71 -5.62 -5.59 -11.55
CA SER A 71 -4.95 -6.89 -11.46
C SER A 71 -4.55 -7.11 -10.01
N TYR A 72 -4.88 -8.28 -9.47
CA TYR A 72 -4.53 -8.61 -8.10
C TYR A 72 -4.37 -10.10 -7.93
N THR A 73 -3.63 -10.48 -6.90
CA THR A 73 -3.48 -11.86 -6.47
C THR A 73 -3.90 -11.93 -5.02
N TRP A 74 -4.83 -12.81 -4.73
CA TRP A 74 -5.30 -13.00 -3.37
C TRP A 74 -5.43 -14.49 -3.09
N ARG A 75 -4.80 -14.92 -2.01
CA ARG A 75 -4.77 -16.33 -1.59
C ARG A 75 -4.32 -17.25 -2.72
N GLY A 76 -3.29 -16.82 -3.44
CA GLY A 76 -2.70 -17.61 -4.51
C GLY A 76 -3.45 -17.55 -5.83
N LYS A 77 -4.57 -16.82 -5.89
CA LYS A 77 -5.36 -16.72 -7.11
C LYS A 77 -5.17 -15.33 -7.73
N SER A 78 -4.74 -15.30 -9.00
CA SER A 78 -4.57 -14.07 -9.74
C SER A 78 -5.82 -13.77 -10.56
N THR A 79 -6.22 -12.51 -10.53
CA THR A 79 -7.42 -12.05 -11.23
C THR A 79 -7.11 -10.74 -11.93
N THR A 80 -7.64 -10.59 -13.14
CA THR A 80 -7.55 -9.33 -13.88
C THR A 80 -8.94 -9.05 -14.44
N ARG A 81 -9.42 -7.82 -14.24
CA ARG A 81 -10.71 -7.43 -14.79
C ARG A 81 -10.72 -5.97 -15.18
N PHE A 82 -11.57 -5.63 -16.13
CA PHE A 82 -11.74 -4.24 -16.53
C PHE A 82 -12.54 -3.47 -15.47
N VAL A 83 -12.20 -2.20 -15.34
CA VAL A 83 -12.89 -1.28 -14.43
C VAL A 83 -13.54 -0.20 -15.28
N ARG A 84 -14.83 0.01 -15.08
CA ARG A 84 -15.56 1.03 -15.82
C ARG A 84 -15.02 2.42 -15.48
N PRO A 85 -14.98 3.35 -16.46
CA PRO A 85 -14.45 4.70 -16.22
C PRO A 85 -15.03 5.38 -14.99
N GLN A 86 -16.32 5.23 -14.75
CA GLN A 86 -16.98 5.86 -13.60
C GLN A 86 -16.60 5.22 -12.26
N GLN A 87 -15.96 4.06 -12.28
CA GLN A 87 -15.53 3.36 -11.07
C GLN A 87 -14.03 3.49 -10.81
N VAL A 88 -13.29 4.08 -11.74
CA VAL A 88 -11.82 4.12 -11.66
C VAL A 88 -11.35 4.90 -10.43
N GLU A 89 -11.93 6.07 -10.19
CA GLU A 89 -11.51 6.89 -9.06
C GLU A 89 -11.72 6.17 -7.73
N GLY A 90 -12.89 5.55 -7.57
CA GLY A 90 -13.18 4.78 -6.36
C GLY A 90 -12.25 3.59 -6.19
N MET A 91 -11.93 2.91 -7.30
CA MET A 91 -11.02 1.77 -7.22
C MET A 91 -9.60 2.21 -6.93
N GLN A 92 -9.16 3.33 -7.49
CA GLN A 92 -7.85 3.90 -7.17
C GLN A 92 -7.73 4.17 -5.67
N GLN A 93 -8.79 4.69 -5.08
CA GLN A 93 -8.80 4.96 -3.65
C GLN A 93 -8.71 3.67 -2.83
N LYS A 94 -9.44 2.63 -3.25
CA LYS A 94 -9.38 1.34 -2.57
C LYS A 94 -8.00 0.71 -2.64
N VAL A 95 -7.36 0.80 -3.80
CA VAL A 95 -6.01 0.25 -3.98
C VAL A 95 -5.01 1.03 -3.12
N ALA A 96 -5.14 2.36 -3.09
CA ALA A 96 -4.28 3.20 -2.26
C ALA A 96 -4.48 2.88 -0.77
N ASN A 97 -5.73 2.67 -0.35
CA ASN A 97 -6.03 2.33 1.04
C ASN A 97 -5.41 0.99 1.44
N TYR A 98 -5.44 0.00 0.55
CA TYR A 98 -4.82 -1.29 0.83
C TYR A 98 -3.31 -1.16 0.97
N LYS A 99 -2.70 -0.40 0.07
CA LYS A 99 -1.26 -0.15 0.14
C LYS A 99 -0.89 0.53 1.46
N ARG A 100 -1.67 1.53 1.86
CA ARG A 100 -1.46 2.21 3.13
C ARG A 100 -1.64 1.27 4.32
N PHE A 101 -2.65 0.41 4.24
CA PHE A 101 -2.87 -0.62 5.26
C PHE A 101 -1.62 -1.49 5.45
N ARG A 102 -1.03 -1.96 4.34
CA ARG A 102 0.16 -2.80 4.40
C ARG A 102 1.33 -2.05 5.02
N GLU A 103 1.51 -0.79 4.66
CA GLU A 103 2.58 0.02 5.22
C GLU A 103 2.40 0.21 6.73
N LEU A 104 1.18 0.49 7.16
CA LEU A 104 0.89 0.70 8.58
C LEU A 104 1.07 -0.58 9.40
N VAL A 105 0.67 -1.71 8.85
CA VAL A 105 0.85 -3.01 9.52
C VAL A 105 2.33 -3.31 9.69
N ASN A 106 3.11 -3.11 8.65
CA ASN A 106 4.56 -3.34 8.72
C ASN A 106 5.20 -2.44 9.78
N GLU A 107 4.80 -1.18 9.79
CA GLU A 107 5.29 -0.23 10.77
C GLU A 107 4.93 -0.64 12.19
N TRP A 108 3.69 -1.11 12.37
CA TRP A 108 3.23 -1.61 13.66
C TRP A 108 4.08 -2.80 14.13
N VAL A 109 4.34 -3.75 13.23
CA VAL A 109 5.15 -4.91 13.59
C VAL A 109 6.56 -4.48 13.97
N ASP A 110 7.15 -3.55 13.21
CA ASP A 110 8.46 -3.00 13.56
C ASP A 110 8.47 -2.44 14.98
N LEU A 111 7.42 -1.69 15.33
CA LEU A 111 7.30 -1.11 16.68
C LEU A 111 7.09 -2.16 17.75
N GLU A 112 6.34 -3.23 17.44
CA GLU A 112 6.15 -4.32 18.40
C GLU A 112 7.47 -5.05 18.68
N VAL A 113 8.29 -5.23 17.65
CA VAL A 113 9.60 -5.84 17.84
C VAL A 113 10.45 -4.95 18.75
N GLU A 114 10.43 -3.65 18.50
CA GLU A 114 11.16 -2.70 19.34
C GLU A 114 10.61 -2.65 20.76
N ARG A 115 9.28 -2.73 20.90
CA ARG A 115 8.65 -2.74 22.22
C ARG A 115 9.11 -3.94 23.04
N GLU A 116 9.14 -5.11 22.42
CA GLU A 116 9.57 -6.31 23.11
C GLU A 116 11.04 -6.19 23.56
N GLN A 117 11.89 -5.64 22.72
CA GLN A 117 13.28 -5.43 23.06
C GLN A 117 13.43 -4.41 24.20
N ALA A 118 12.65 -3.34 24.17
CA ALA A 118 12.67 -2.32 25.21
C ALA A 118 12.17 -2.89 26.55
N GLU A 119 11.12 -3.69 26.51
CA GLU A 119 10.58 -4.33 27.71
C GLU A 119 11.60 -5.28 28.32
N ARG A 120 12.29 -6.07 27.49
CA ARG A 120 13.33 -6.95 27.98
C ARG A 120 14.49 -6.19 28.60
N ALA A 121 14.87 -5.06 27.98
CA ALA A 121 15.94 -4.24 28.49
C ALA A 121 15.58 -3.65 29.86
N GLU A 122 14.34 -3.18 30.03
CA GLU A 122 13.88 -2.65 31.30
C GLU A 122 13.81 -3.74 32.36
N GLU A 123 13.29 -4.89 32.00
CA GLU A 123 13.20 -6.03 32.90
C GLU A 123 14.59 -6.49 33.37
N LYS A 124 15.51 -6.60 32.45
CA LYS A 124 16.90 -6.95 32.76
C LYS A 124 17.55 -5.92 33.67
N HIS A 125 17.29 -4.64 33.38
CA HIS A 125 17.84 -3.54 34.16
C HIS A 125 17.26 -3.50 35.57
N ALA A 126 15.93 -3.73 35.65
CA ALA A 126 15.24 -3.75 36.94
C ALA A 126 15.61 -4.97 37.77
N GLY A 127 15.84 -6.09 37.13
CA GLY A 127 16.25 -7.33 37.75
C GLY A 127 17.65 -7.29 38.27
N GLY A 128 18.40 -6.39 37.92
CA GLY A 128 19.58 -5.95 38.45
C GLY A 128 20.58 -6.74 38.91
N ASN A 129 20.53 -7.26 39.02
CA ASN A 129 21.42 -7.75 39.56
C ASN A 129 22.42 -7.84 39.30
#